data_10f4466c9fed4ad8254fc8fc6452bde0
#
_entry.id   10f4466c9fed4ad8254fc8fc6452bde0
#
_cell.length_a   1.000
_cell.length_b   1.000
_cell.length_c   1.000
_cell.angle_alpha   90.00
_cell.angle_beta   90.00
_cell.angle_gamma   90.00
#
_symmetry.space_group_name_H-M   'P 1'
#
loop_
_entity.id
_entity.type
_entity.pdbx_description
1 polymer ?
#
loop_
_entity_poly.entity_id
_entity_poly.type
_entity_poly.pdbx_seq_one_letter_code
_entity_poly.pdbx_strand_id
1 'polypeptide(L)'
;MRRLMTWLAGAFLVGAAFGIAAERLIRSAHAGSRPDAGPVADNKARSDRATGIGGIFFKAKDHKKLQAWYVEHLGFPAPIYGVHFEWRQRDNPEKPASTTWAIFPESTKYFEPTVARFMINYRVDDLDRLLKRLREAGAKVDERIVEEENGRFSWAVDPEGNRFELWEPKAGY
;
A
#
# COMPACT_ATOMS: atom_id res chain seq x y z
N MET A 1 64.35 21.97 16.40
CA MET A 1 63.86 22.34 17.73
C MET A 1 62.33 22.19 17.78
N ARG A 2 61.94 21.28 18.50
CA ARG A 2 60.77 20.83 19.23
C ARG A 2 59.84 21.94 19.71
N ARG A 3 58.57 21.78 19.43
CA ARG A 3 57.37 21.96 20.29
C ARG A 3 56.23 21.26 19.56
N LEU A 4 55.87 20.03 19.85
CA LEU A 4 54.93 19.46 20.80
C LEU A 4 53.67 20.31 20.92
N MET A 5 52.54 19.93 20.29
CA MET A 5 51.58 18.89 20.69
C MET A 5 51.12 18.98 22.15
N THR A 6 49.90 19.44 22.32
CA THR A 6 48.89 18.93 23.27
C THR A 6 47.61 19.77 23.04
N TRP A 7 46.56 19.13 22.55
CA TRP A 7 45.13 19.46 22.79
C TRP A 7 44.28 18.48 21.96
N LEU A 8 44.08 17.30 22.52
CA LEU A 8 43.02 16.39 22.06
C LEU A 8 42.73 15.38 23.17
N ALA A 9 42.03 15.82 24.20
CA ALA A 9 41.36 14.90 25.12
C ALA A 9 40.27 15.69 25.88
N GLY A 10 39.09 15.77 25.31
CA GLY A 10 37.97 16.46 25.98
C GLY A 10 36.61 16.43 25.26
N ALA A 11 36.45 15.60 24.25
CA ALA A 11 35.20 15.62 23.48
C ALA A 11 34.48 14.27 23.35
N PHE A 12 34.74 13.28 24.20
CA PHE A 12 34.16 11.93 24.06
C PHE A 12 33.22 11.48 25.19
N LEU A 13 32.81 12.34 26.10
CA LEU A 13 31.93 11.94 27.23
C LEU A 13 30.52 12.53 27.22
N VAL A 14 30.16 13.38 26.26
CA VAL A 14 28.80 13.95 26.18
C VAL A 14 27.90 13.18 25.21
N GLY A 15 28.46 12.41 24.29
CA GLY A 15 27.68 11.65 23.29
C GLY A 15 26.98 10.38 23.81
N ALA A 16 27.49 9.76 24.86
CA ALA A 16 26.96 8.49 25.36
C ALA A 16 25.70 8.62 26.23
N ALA A 17 25.50 9.76 26.87
CA ALA A 17 24.33 9.98 27.74
C ALA A 17 23.04 10.29 26.94
N PHE A 18 23.14 10.93 25.78
CA PHE A 18 21.98 11.21 24.94
C PHE A 18 21.48 9.99 24.16
N GLY A 19 22.36 9.05 23.79
CA GLY A 19 21.98 7.83 23.08
C GLY A 19 21.12 6.88 23.93
N ILE A 20 21.45 6.74 25.21
CA ILE A 20 20.75 5.81 26.13
C ILE A 20 19.33 6.34 26.48
N ALA A 21 19.16 7.66 26.59
CA ALA A 21 17.85 8.25 26.86
C ALA A 21 16.91 8.15 25.65
N ALA A 22 17.40 8.29 24.43
CA ALA A 22 16.62 8.15 23.20
C ALA A 22 16.19 6.70 22.96
N GLU A 23 17.04 5.70 23.20
CA GLU A 23 16.67 4.30 23.09
C GLU A 23 15.63 3.85 24.13
N ARG A 24 15.68 4.38 25.34
CA ARG A 24 14.66 4.10 26.37
C ARG A 24 13.30 4.73 26.03
N LEU A 25 13.27 5.92 25.45
CA LEU A 25 12.03 6.56 24.98
C LEU A 25 11.40 5.80 23.81
N ILE A 26 12.20 5.32 22.86
CA ILE A 26 11.70 4.51 21.72
C ILE A 26 11.19 3.15 22.21
N ARG A 27 11.84 2.49 23.15
CA ARG A 27 11.36 1.23 23.72
C ARG A 27 10.08 1.39 24.55
N SER A 28 9.91 2.50 25.26
CA SER A 28 8.70 2.77 26.03
C SER A 28 7.50 3.08 25.12
N ALA A 29 7.72 3.68 23.94
CA ALA A 29 6.66 3.93 22.97
C ALA A 29 6.18 2.65 22.25
N HIS A 30 6.99 1.58 22.22
CA HIS A 30 6.61 0.29 21.62
C HIS A 30 6.01 -0.71 22.62
N ALA A 31 6.02 -0.38 23.92
CA ALA A 31 5.37 -1.17 24.97
C ALA A 31 3.91 -0.76 25.23
N GLY A 32 3.37 0.17 24.44
CA GLY A 32 1.93 0.41 24.39
C GLY A 32 1.23 -0.86 23.90
N SER A 33 0.48 -1.49 24.80
CA SER A 33 -0.40 -2.62 24.53
C SER A 33 -1.13 -2.36 23.20
N ARG A 34 -0.96 -3.28 22.24
CA ARG A 34 -1.86 -3.35 21.08
C ARG A 34 -3.28 -3.32 21.65
N PRO A 35 -4.16 -2.44 21.17
CA PRO A 35 -5.54 -2.53 21.60
C PRO A 35 -5.97 -3.97 21.31
N ASP A 36 -6.44 -4.67 22.34
CA ASP A 36 -7.04 -5.99 22.23
C ASP A 36 -7.99 -5.91 21.04
N ALA A 37 -7.79 -6.79 20.05
CA ALA A 37 -8.75 -6.93 18.98
C ALA A 37 -10.03 -7.40 19.67
N GLY A 38 -10.93 -6.46 19.93
CA GLY A 38 -12.23 -6.73 20.49
C GLY A 38 -12.92 -7.86 19.73
N PRO A 39 -13.98 -8.47 20.32
CA PRO A 39 -14.62 -9.66 19.77
C PRO A 39 -14.89 -9.46 18.27
N VAL A 40 -14.48 -10.46 17.48
CA VAL A 40 -14.60 -10.49 16.01
C VAL A 40 -16.01 -10.06 15.63
N ALA A 41 -16.13 -8.80 15.16
CA ALA A 41 -17.39 -8.27 14.67
C ALA A 41 -17.93 -9.22 13.60
N ASP A 42 -19.23 -9.47 13.65
CA ASP A 42 -20.02 -10.35 12.80
C ASP A 42 -19.50 -10.36 11.34
N ASN A 43 -19.33 -11.54 10.78
CA ASN A 43 -18.86 -11.77 9.41
C ASN A 43 -19.67 -10.99 8.35
N LYS A 44 -20.91 -10.64 8.67
CA LYS A 44 -21.81 -9.80 7.83
C LYS A 44 -21.36 -8.34 7.76
N ALA A 45 -20.69 -7.81 8.79
CA ALA A 45 -20.14 -6.46 8.83
C ALA A 45 -18.80 -6.33 8.07
N ARG A 46 -18.24 -7.46 7.57
CA ARG A 46 -16.93 -7.50 6.91
C ARG A 46 -17.01 -7.39 5.38
N SER A 47 -18.19 -7.64 4.78
CA SER A 47 -18.35 -7.68 3.32
C SER A 47 -18.29 -6.31 2.64
N ASP A 48 -18.49 -5.23 3.38
CA ASP A 48 -18.57 -3.86 2.84
C ASP A 48 -17.34 -2.99 3.15
N ARG A 49 -16.17 -3.58 3.21
CA ARG A 49 -14.90 -2.91 3.47
C ARG A 49 -13.79 -3.41 2.54
N ALA A 50 -12.71 -2.63 2.45
CA ALA A 50 -11.48 -3.11 1.84
C ALA A 50 -10.87 -4.23 2.72
N THR A 51 -10.48 -5.33 2.09
CA THR A 51 -9.89 -6.51 2.74
C THR A 51 -8.40 -6.63 2.53
N GLY A 52 -7.83 -5.82 1.64
CA GLY A 52 -6.40 -5.76 1.36
C GLY A 52 -6.07 -4.83 0.21
N ILE A 53 -4.80 -4.71 -0.09
CA ILE A 53 -4.31 -4.00 -1.27
C ILE A 53 -4.25 -5.00 -2.42
N GLY A 54 -5.11 -4.82 -3.43
CA GLY A 54 -5.15 -5.63 -4.64
C GLY A 54 -4.14 -5.16 -5.68
N GLY A 55 -3.76 -3.87 -5.68
CA GLY A 55 -2.77 -3.35 -6.62
C GLY A 55 -2.13 -2.04 -6.20
N ILE A 56 -0.89 -1.84 -6.65
CA ILE A 56 -0.13 -0.60 -6.54
C ILE A 56 0.29 -0.22 -7.95
N PHE A 57 -0.26 0.86 -8.48
CA PHE A 57 -0.05 1.32 -9.85
C PHE A 57 0.59 2.70 -9.84
N PHE A 58 1.53 2.95 -10.73
CA PHE A 58 2.13 4.26 -10.87
C PHE A 58 2.59 4.56 -12.29
N LYS A 59 2.72 5.85 -12.61
CA LYS A 59 3.13 6.35 -13.92
C LYS A 59 4.64 6.54 -13.98
N ALA A 60 5.25 6.22 -15.11
CA ALA A 60 6.65 6.53 -15.39
C ALA A 60 6.82 7.10 -16.81
N LYS A 61 7.80 8.01 -16.98
CA LYS A 61 8.18 8.57 -18.30
C LYS A 61 8.64 7.46 -19.24
N ASP A 62 9.51 6.59 -18.75
CA ASP A 62 9.97 5.39 -19.45
C ASP A 62 9.66 4.17 -18.57
N HIS A 63 8.43 3.69 -18.70
CA HIS A 63 7.94 2.56 -17.90
C HIS A 63 8.71 1.27 -18.20
N LYS A 64 9.17 1.07 -19.45
CA LYS A 64 9.92 -0.13 -19.84
C LYS A 64 11.30 -0.16 -19.22
N LYS A 65 12.02 0.97 -19.28
CA LYS A 65 13.33 1.10 -18.66
C LYS A 65 13.26 0.97 -17.14
N LEU A 66 12.25 1.59 -16.52
CA LEU A 66 12.04 1.47 -15.09
C LEU A 66 11.70 0.04 -14.68
N GLN A 67 10.87 -0.65 -15.44
CA GLN A 67 10.55 -2.07 -15.20
C GLN A 67 11.81 -2.95 -15.29
N ALA A 68 12.65 -2.76 -16.33
CA ALA A 68 13.90 -3.47 -16.47
C ALA A 68 14.83 -3.25 -15.26
N TRP A 69 14.88 -2.03 -14.73
CA TRP A 69 15.64 -1.71 -13.53
C TRP A 69 15.16 -2.52 -12.30
N TYR A 70 13.84 -2.63 -12.09
CA TYR A 70 13.29 -3.44 -10.98
C TYR A 70 13.57 -4.93 -11.15
N VAL A 71 13.52 -5.45 -12.37
CA VAL A 71 13.89 -6.85 -12.68
C VAL A 71 15.36 -7.08 -12.31
N GLU A 72 16.26 -6.20 -12.76
CA GLU A 72 17.70 -6.33 -12.56
C GLU A 72 18.13 -6.19 -11.10
N HIS A 73 17.59 -5.19 -10.40
CA HIS A 73 18.11 -4.82 -9.08
C HIS A 73 17.29 -5.35 -7.90
N LEU A 74 16.01 -5.66 -8.10
CA LEU A 74 15.15 -6.22 -7.06
C LEU A 74 14.73 -7.66 -7.33
N GLY A 75 15.17 -8.25 -8.44
CA GLY A 75 14.85 -9.63 -8.79
C GLY A 75 13.38 -9.87 -9.09
N PHE A 76 12.66 -8.84 -9.54
CA PHE A 76 11.28 -9.02 -9.94
C PHE A 76 11.20 -9.96 -11.15
N PRO A 77 10.19 -10.86 -11.23
CA PRO A 77 9.97 -11.61 -12.47
C PRO A 77 9.71 -10.64 -13.61
N ALA A 78 10.16 -10.94 -14.82
CA ALA A 78 9.93 -10.12 -16.01
C ALA A 78 8.42 -10.17 -16.37
N PRO A 79 7.61 -9.16 -16.01
CA PRO A 79 6.17 -9.25 -16.16
C PRO A 79 5.74 -8.82 -17.56
N ILE A 80 4.67 -9.44 -18.07
CA ILE A 80 3.97 -8.94 -19.25
C ILE A 80 3.01 -7.79 -18.83
N TYR A 81 2.28 -7.97 -17.73
CA TYR A 81 1.24 -7.03 -17.27
C TYR A 81 1.42 -6.51 -15.83
N GLY A 82 2.51 -6.87 -15.15
CA GLY A 82 2.77 -6.51 -13.75
C GLY A 82 3.28 -7.70 -12.95
N VAL A 83 3.80 -7.42 -11.77
CA VAL A 83 4.28 -8.43 -10.82
C VAL A 83 3.16 -8.73 -9.82
N HIS A 84 2.91 -10.00 -9.54
CA HIS A 84 1.95 -10.42 -8.55
C HIS A 84 2.69 -10.91 -7.30
N PHE A 85 2.42 -10.26 -6.16
CA PHE A 85 2.89 -10.69 -4.86
C PHE A 85 1.77 -11.45 -4.16
N GLU A 86 1.94 -12.74 -3.95
CA GLU A 86 0.95 -13.59 -3.28
C GLU A 86 1.05 -13.46 -1.77
N TRP A 87 -0.10 -13.46 -1.12
CA TRP A 87 -0.23 -13.44 0.34
C TRP A 87 -1.49 -14.17 0.80
N ARG A 88 -1.64 -14.33 2.11
CA ARG A 88 -2.80 -14.98 2.71
C ARG A 88 -3.55 -14.01 3.61
N GLN A 89 -4.86 -14.02 3.55
CA GLN A 89 -5.67 -13.19 4.43
C GLN A 89 -5.53 -13.68 5.87
N ARG A 90 -5.28 -12.77 6.80
CA ARG A 90 -5.11 -13.10 8.21
C ARG A 90 -6.31 -13.86 8.80
N ASP A 91 -7.51 -13.46 8.42
CA ASP A 91 -8.77 -14.00 8.96
C ASP A 91 -9.29 -15.22 8.19
N ASN A 92 -8.69 -15.51 7.03
CA ASN A 92 -8.95 -16.68 6.21
C ASN A 92 -7.68 -17.09 5.45
N PRO A 93 -6.72 -17.76 6.12
CA PRO A 93 -5.43 -18.12 5.50
C PRO A 93 -5.55 -19.11 4.34
N GLU A 94 -6.66 -19.83 4.23
CA GLU A 94 -6.93 -20.76 3.13
C GLU A 94 -7.28 -20.01 1.83
N LYS A 95 -7.78 -18.77 1.94
CA LYS A 95 -8.13 -17.96 0.77
C LYS A 95 -6.87 -17.28 0.22
N PRO A 96 -6.41 -17.62 -1.01
CA PRO A 96 -5.29 -16.93 -1.66
C PRO A 96 -5.67 -15.47 -1.93
N ALA A 97 -4.67 -14.62 -1.91
CA ALA A 97 -4.80 -13.22 -2.31
C ALA A 97 -3.50 -12.75 -2.97
N SER A 98 -3.58 -11.68 -3.74
CA SER A 98 -2.42 -11.11 -4.40
C SER A 98 -2.48 -9.59 -4.43
N THR A 99 -1.31 -8.98 -4.57
CA THR A 99 -1.16 -7.56 -4.87
C THR A 99 -0.43 -7.42 -6.18
N THR A 100 -1.06 -6.79 -7.16
CA THR A 100 -0.46 -6.50 -8.46
C THR A 100 0.35 -5.21 -8.38
N TRP A 101 1.63 -5.28 -8.70
CA TRP A 101 2.48 -4.11 -8.87
C TRP A 101 2.67 -3.82 -10.36
N ALA A 102 2.33 -2.62 -10.84
CA ALA A 102 2.41 -2.29 -12.24
C ALA A 102 2.85 -0.85 -12.52
N ILE A 103 3.64 -0.66 -13.59
CA ILE A 103 4.06 0.63 -14.07
C ILE A 103 3.33 0.95 -15.37
N PHE A 104 2.66 2.09 -15.38
CA PHE A 104 1.95 2.61 -16.54
C PHE A 104 2.79 3.68 -17.26
N PRO A 105 2.63 3.85 -18.60
CA PRO A 105 3.20 5.00 -19.28
C PRO A 105 2.64 6.30 -18.72
N GLU A 106 3.45 7.36 -18.68
CA GLU A 106 3.03 8.67 -18.15
C GLU A 106 1.78 9.23 -18.85
N SER A 107 1.59 8.89 -20.13
CA SER A 107 0.43 9.30 -20.94
C SER A 107 -0.86 8.53 -20.66
N THR A 108 -0.86 7.57 -19.75
CA THR A 108 -2.06 6.79 -19.48
C THR A 108 -3.20 7.66 -18.94
N LYS A 109 -4.41 7.40 -19.42
CA LYS A 109 -5.65 8.01 -18.94
C LYS A 109 -6.34 7.17 -17.84
N TYR A 110 -5.78 6.03 -17.52
CA TYR A 110 -6.38 5.09 -16.57
C TYR A 110 -6.61 5.69 -15.18
N PHE A 111 -5.80 6.68 -14.80
CA PHE A 111 -5.88 7.34 -13.50
C PHE A 111 -6.81 8.57 -13.49
N GLU A 112 -7.32 9.02 -14.66
CA GLU A 112 -8.21 10.16 -14.70
C GLU A 112 -9.47 9.95 -13.83
N PRO A 113 -9.98 11.00 -13.17
CA PRO A 113 -9.64 12.42 -13.35
C PRO A 113 -8.50 12.92 -12.44
N THR A 114 -7.86 12.09 -11.62
CA THR A 114 -6.77 12.54 -10.76
C THR A 114 -5.50 12.85 -11.55
N VAL A 115 -4.76 13.85 -11.09
CA VAL A 115 -3.40 14.15 -11.58
C VAL A 115 -2.31 13.35 -10.86
N ALA A 116 -2.68 12.57 -9.84
CA ALA A 116 -1.75 11.73 -9.09
C ALA A 116 -1.00 10.78 -10.02
N ARG A 117 0.25 10.54 -9.67
CA ARG A 117 1.11 9.61 -10.42
C ARG A 117 0.97 8.16 -9.98
N PHE A 118 0.13 7.89 -8.99
CA PHE A 118 -0.14 6.55 -8.48
C PHE A 118 -1.64 6.36 -8.30
N MET A 119 -2.07 5.10 -8.28
CA MET A 119 -3.40 4.67 -7.92
C MET A 119 -3.32 3.37 -7.13
N ILE A 120 -4.06 3.30 -6.04
CA ILE A 120 -4.19 2.08 -5.23
C ILE A 120 -5.45 1.34 -5.65
N ASN A 121 -5.33 0.04 -5.84
CA ASN A 121 -6.46 -0.87 -5.96
C ASN A 121 -6.69 -1.53 -4.59
N TYR A 122 -7.92 -1.47 -4.11
CA TYR A 122 -8.33 -2.12 -2.88
C TYR A 122 -9.18 -3.35 -3.20
N ARG A 123 -8.77 -4.50 -2.66
CA ARG A 123 -9.54 -5.74 -2.72
C ARG A 123 -10.74 -5.63 -1.79
N VAL A 124 -11.92 -6.07 -2.26
CA VAL A 124 -13.18 -6.06 -1.52
C VAL A 124 -13.88 -7.41 -1.65
N ASP A 125 -14.79 -7.73 -0.73
CA ASP A 125 -15.56 -8.97 -0.79
C ASP A 125 -16.97 -8.77 -1.39
N ASP A 126 -17.49 -7.53 -1.41
CA ASP A 126 -18.80 -7.18 -1.96
C ASP A 126 -18.73 -5.75 -2.53
N LEU A 127 -18.51 -5.68 -3.83
CA LEU A 127 -18.35 -4.42 -4.54
C LEU A 127 -19.62 -3.58 -4.53
N ASP A 128 -20.78 -4.19 -4.79
CA ASP A 128 -22.04 -3.47 -4.89
C ASP A 128 -22.41 -2.81 -3.56
N ARG A 129 -22.26 -3.55 -2.48
CA ARG A 129 -22.54 -3.05 -1.12
C ARG A 129 -21.61 -1.92 -0.72
N LEU A 130 -20.31 -2.05 -1.04
CA LEU A 130 -19.35 -0.99 -0.75
C LEU A 130 -19.61 0.26 -1.58
N LEU A 131 -19.90 0.13 -2.88
CA LEU A 131 -20.24 1.26 -3.75
C LEU A 131 -21.48 1.99 -3.27
N LYS A 132 -22.52 1.25 -2.85
CA LYS A 132 -23.73 1.84 -2.26
C LYS A 132 -23.38 2.68 -1.02
N ARG A 133 -22.62 2.10 -0.09
CA ARG A 133 -22.19 2.80 1.13
C ARG A 133 -21.37 4.06 0.85
N LEU A 134 -20.47 3.99 -0.13
CA LEU A 134 -19.65 5.15 -0.52
C LEU A 134 -20.52 6.27 -1.10
N ARG A 135 -21.52 5.94 -1.93
CA ARG A 135 -22.47 6.93 -2.46
C ARG A 135 -23.31 7.56 -1.35
N GLU A 136 -23.82 6.76 -0.41
CA GLU A 136 -24.57 7.24 0.76
C GLU A 136 -23.71 8.16 1.65
N ALA A 137 -22.39 7.93 1.72
CA ALA A 137 -21.44 8.80 2.41
C ALA A 137 -21.02 10.04 1.59
N GLY A 138 -21.59 10.25 0.39
CA GLY A 138 -21.29 11.41 -0.45
C GLY A 138 -19.97 11.32 -1.25
N ALA A 139 -19.34 10.16 -1.32
CA ALA A 139 -18.14 9.97 -2.13
C ALA A 139 -18.46 10.00 -3.62
N LYS A 140 -17.53 10.52 -4.43
CA LYS A 140 -17.62 10.46 -5.89
C LYS A 140 -17.27 9.06 -6.36
N VAL A 141 -18.29 8.29 -6.77
CA VAL A 141 -18.16 6.91 -7.23
C VAL A 141 -18.42 6.86 -8.75
N ASP A 142 -17.57 6.17 -9.50
CA ASP A 142 -17.81 5.92 -10.93
C ASP A 142 -19.10 5.11 -11.10
N GLU A 143 -19.88 5.41 -12.12
CA GLU A 143 -21.12 4.67 -12.41
C GLU A 143 -20.86 3.33 -13.08
N ARG A 144 -19.67 3.17 -13.67
CA ARG A 144 -19.29 1.96 -14.39
C ARG A 144 -18.83 0.88 -13.41
N ILE A 145 -19.30 -0.33 -13.65
CA ILE A 145 -18.69 -1.57 -13.15
C ILE A 145 -18.15 -2.31 -14.37
N VAL A 146 -16.87 -2.62 -14.35
CA VAL A 146 -16.20 -3.37 -15.41
C VAL A 146 -16.02 -4.80 -14.94
N GLU A 147 -16.46 -5.76 -15.75
CA GLU A 147 -16.26 -7.18 -15.50
C GLU A 147 -15.13 -7.71 -16.37
N GLU A 148 -14.13 -8.31 -15.71
CA GLU A 148 -12.97 -8.93 -16.34
C GLU A 148 -12.87 -10.41 -15.93
N GLU A 149 -11.93 -11.13 -16.52
CA GLU A 149 -11.69 -12.53 -16.19
C GLU A 149 -11.39 -12.73 -14.69
N ASN A 150 -10.62 -11.84 -14.10
CA ASN A 150 -10.13 -11.89 -12.72
C ASN A 150 -11.05 -11.23 -11.70
N GLY A 151 -12.16 -10.61 -12.09
CA GLY A 151 -13.09 -9.99 -11.15
C GLY A 151 -13.91 -8.83 -11.69
N ARG A 152 -14.50 -8.09 -10.75
CA ARG A 152 -15.31 -6.90 -11.00
C ARG A 152 -14.57 -5.67 -10.47
N PHE A 153 -14.61 -4.58 -11.22
CA PHE A 153 -13.88 -3.36 -10.92
C PHE A 153 -14.80 -2.15 -10.95
N SER A 154 -14.57 -1.22 -10.05
CA SER A 154 -15.12 0.13 -10.08
C SER A 154 -14.15 1.11 -9.44
N TRP A 155 -14.43 2.41 -9.52
CA TRP A 155 -13.55 3.46 -9.04
C TRP A 155 -14.30 4.47 -8.19
N ALA A 156 -13.57 5.07 -7.26
CA ALA A 156 -14.07 6.22 -6.51
C ALA A 156 -12.93 7.22 -6.28
N VAL A 157 -13.29 8.40 -5.78
CA VAL A 157 -12.36 9.49 -5.47
C VAL A 157 -12.51 9.82 -4.00
N ASP A 158 -11.38 9.89 -3.28
CA ASP A 158 -11.35 10.28 -1.88
C ASP A 158 -11.53 11.80 -1.69
N PRO A 159 -11.71 12.29 -0.46
CA PRO A 159 -11.88 13.72 -0.18
C PRO A 159 -10.72 14.61 -0.64
N GLU A 160 -9.51 14.08 -0.76
CA GLU A 160 -8.32 14.78 -1.24
C GLU A 160 -8.16 14.72 -2.78
N GLY A 161 -9.09 14.07 -3.48
CA GLY A 161 -9.10 13.98 -4.95
C GLY A 161 -8.28 12.81 -5.51
N ASN A 162 -7.82 11.88 -4.70
CA ASN A 162 -7.12 10.71 -5.19
C ASN A 162 -8.12 9.68 -5.70
N ARG A 163 -7.97 9.28 -6.96
CA ARG A 163 -8.73 8.15 -7.51
C ARG A 163 -8.16 6.85 -6.98
N PHE A 164 -9.02 5.95 -6.57
CA PHE A 164 -8.68 4.58 -6.22
C PHE A 164 -9.61 3.60 -6.95
N GLU A 165 -9.13 2.39 -7.11
CA GLU A 165 -9.86 1.29 -7.71
C GLU A 165 -10.34 0.32 -6.63
N LEU A 166 -11.52 -0.24 -6.84
CA LEU A 166 -12.10 -1.29 -6.01
C LEU A 166 -12.19 -2.55 -6.86
N TRP A 167 -11.72 -3.66 -6.33
CA TRP A 167 -11.67 -4.95 -7.01
C TRP A 167 -12.30 -6.05 -6.17
N GLU A 168 -13.39 -6.61 -6.68
CA GLU A 168 -13.99 -7.84 -6.16
C GLU A 168 -13.52 -9.02 -7.01
N PRO A 169 -12.55 -9.82 -6.51
CA PRO A 169 -12.00 -10.93 -7.29
C PRO A 169 -12.98 -12.08 -7.44
N LYS A 170 -12.94 -12.75 -8.60
CA LYS A 170 -13.57 -14.05 -8.80
C LYS A 170 -12.83 -15.14 -8.02
N ALA A 171 -13.47 -16.29 -7.86
CA ALA A 171 -12.87 -17.46 -7.23
C ALA A 171 -11.57 -17.86 -7.93
N GLY A 172 -10.52 -18.06 -7.17
CA GLY A 172 -9.19 -18.42 -7.70
C GLY A 172 -8.20 -17.27 -7.84
N TYR A 173 -8.66 -16.00 -7.63
CA TYR A 173 -7.82 -14.79 -7.68
C TYR A 173 -7.62 -14.13 -6.32
#